data_eb11f805686bc77a67ca5103a1233c92
#
_entry.id   eb11f805686bc77a67ca5103a1233c92
#
_cell.length_a   1.000
_cell.length_b   1.000
_cell.length_c   1.000
_cell.angle_alpha   90.00
_cell.angle_beta   90.00
_cell.angle_gamma   90.00
#
_symmetry.space_group_name_H-M   'P 1'
#
loop_
_entity.id
_entity.type
_entity.pdbx_description
1 polymer ?
#
loop_
_entity_poly.entity_id
_entity_poly.type
_entity_poly.pdbx_seq_one_letter_code
_entity_poly.pdbx_strand_id
1 'polypeptide(L)'
;MTAPPISLNGLTKRYGSFTAVDGVSLDVAAGSICGLLGPNGAGKTTTFKCILGFANPSAGTIAIEGAPLTPATFETLAYVPERATLYDGLTIADHLTLYRRSYKNFDPARAAELLSLFSLDGKQKAQKLSKGMRTAVAITLAFSIRPRVLILDEPSSGLDPIHQRHVLDLMIDAAANGAAVLFSSHQVGQVERAADSVAIMKSGKLIVNSVIDDLKSGEKVIEAVFAGPVPDLGGLASDPRIVRIEQSGSMLRAVTRDDSDAIAQRIFALHPKSIRTIDLNLEEIFMNAVSEGAR
;
A
#
# COMPACT_ATOMS: atom_id res chain seq x y z
N MET A 1 22.02 -12.75 -6.43
CA MET A 1 20.79 -11.95 -6.29
C MET A 1 21.21 -10.51 -6.07
N THR A 2 20.71 -9.58 -6.83
CA THR A 2 20.95 -8.13 -6.61
C THR A 2 20.20 -7.70 -5.36
N ALA A 3 20.81 -6.79 -4.57
CA ALA A 3 20.15 -6.24 -3.38
C ALA A 3 18.84 -5.52 -3.75
N PRO A 4 17.79 -5.61 -2.93
CA PRO A 4 16.53 -4.93 -3.20
C PRO A 4 16.73 -3.41 -3.20
N PRO A 5 16.09 -2.66 -4.13
CA PRO A 5 16.21 -1.20 -4.19
C PRO A 5 15.74 -0.49 -2.93
N ILE A 6 14.79 -1.04 -2.17
CA ILE A 6 14.43 -0.54 -0.84
C ILE A 6 14.62 -1.69 0.14
N SER A 7 15.44 -1.51 1.17
CA SER A 7 15.65 -2.50 2.23
C SER A 7 15.67 -1.83 3.59
N LEU A 8 14.80 -2.31 4.47
CA LEU A 8 14.73 -1.94 5.88
C LEU A 8 15.05 -3.16 6.72
N ASN A 9 15.98 -3.04 7.67
CA ASN A 9 16.32 -4.11 8.58
C ASN A 9 16.25 -3.63 10.03
N GLY A 10 15.24 -4.12 10.76
CA GLY A 10 14.99 -3.79 12.16
C GLY A 10 14.78 -2.31 12.43
N LEU A 11 14.23 -1.57 11.45
CA LEU A 11 14.02 -0.13 11.56
C LEU A 11 13.22 0.24 12.80
N THR A 12 13.82 1.02 13.68
CA THR A 12 13.16 1.53 14.88
C THR A 12 13.29 3.04 14.94
N LYS A 13 12.18 3.74 15.25
CA LYS A 13 12.16 5.19 15.48
C LYS A 13 11.41 5.53 16.76
N ARG A 14 12.12 6.22 17.66
CA ARG A 14 11.58 6.72 18.93
C ARG A 14 11.58 8.24 18.96
N TYR A 15 10.56 8.82 19.56
CA TYR A 15 10.46 10.22 19.92
C TYR A 15 10.25 10.33 21.43
N GLY A 16 11.32 10.57 22.18
CA GLY A 16 11.31 10.45 23.63
C GLY A 16 10.94 9.04 24.05
N SER A 17 9.89 8.88 24.87
CA SER A 17 9.36 7.59 25.31
C SER A 17 8.45 6.90 24.28
N PHE A 18 7.99 7.60 23.26
CA PHE A 18 7.08 7.06 22.25
C PHE A 18 7.84 6.36 21.14
N THR A 19 7.54 5.09 20.88
CA THR A 19 8.08 4.30 19.77
C THR A 19 7.10 4.36 18.61
N ALA A 20 7.45 5.12 17.57
CA ALA A 20 6.63 5.32 16.38
C ALA A 20 6.80 4.22 15.32
N VAL A 21 7.99 3.60 15.28
CA VAL A 21 8.33 2.43 14.43
C VAL A 21 9.17 1.51 15.28
N ASP A 22 8.85 0.21 15.29
CA ASP A 22 9.43 -0.78 16.19
C ASP A 22 9.85 -2.05 15.44
N GLY A 23 11.13 -2.15 15.10
CA GLY A 23 11.74 -3.34 14.51
C GLY A 23 11.24 -3.69 13.10
N VAL A 24 10.85 -2.71 12.28
CA VAL A 24 10.30 -2.94 10.95
C VAL A 24 11.39 -3.43 9.98
N SER A 25 11.17 -4.61 9.38
CA SER A 25 11.98 -5.15 8.29
C SER A 25 11.12 -5.33 7.05
N LEU A 26 11.53 -4.74 5.93
CA LEU A 26 10.77 -4.72 4.68
C LEU A 26 11.72 -4.56 3.50
N ASP A 27 11.57 -5.41 2.50
CA ASP A 27 12.27 -5.30 1.23
C ASP A 27 11.27 -5.07 0.09
N VAL A 28 11.63 -4.18 -0.85
CA VAL A 28 10.86 -3.99 -2.09
C VAL A 28 11.79 -4.25 -3.27
N ALA A 29 11.45 -5.23 -4.07
CA ALA A 29 12.25 -5.63 -5.23
C ALA A 29 12.13 -4.62 -6.39
N ALA A 30 13.11 -4.63 -7.29
CA ALA A 30 13.01 -3.91 -8.56
C ALA A 30 11.85 -4.46 -9.39
N GLY A 31 11.10 -3.58 -10.03
CA GLY A 31 9.95 -3.96 -10.82
C GLY A 31 8.74 -4.43 -10.01
N SER A 32 8.69 -4.13 -8.70
CA SER A 32 7.56 -4.50 -7.86
C SER A 32 6.96 -3.32 -7.10
N ILE A 33 5.71 -3.49 -6.71
CA ILE A 33 4.91 -2.53 -5.95
C ILE A 33 4.58 -3.14 -4.60
N CYS A 34 4.96 -2.47 -3.52
CA CYS A 34 4.57 -2.83 -2.16
C CYS A 34 3.60 -1.78 -1.59
N GLY A 35 2.43 -2.22 -1.16
CA GLY A 35 1.45 -1.41 -0.46
C GLY A 35 1.69 -1.43 1.05
N LEU A 36 1.87 -0.27 1.67
CA LEU A 36 2.00 -0.11 3.12
C LEU A 36 0.66 0.30 3.72
N LEU A 37 -0.08 -0.67 4.25
CA LEU A 37 -1.37 -0.47 4.90
C LEU A 37 -1.24 -0.27 6.40
N GLY A 38 -2.23 0.34 6.99
CA GLY A 38 -2.36 0.47 8.45
C GLY A 38 -3.25 1.65 8.84
N PRO A 39 -3.83 1.62 10.05
CA PRO A 39 -4.63 2.73 10.55
C PRO A 39 -3.81 4.02 10.71
N ASN A 40 -4.50 5.14 10.94
CA ASN A 40 -3.82 6.39 11.27
C ASN A 40 -2.99 6.22 12.55
N GLY A 41 -1.76 6.73 12.54
CA GLY A 41 -0.81 6.56 13.65
C GLY A 41 -0.08 5.21 13.68
N ALA A 42 -0.28 4.32 12.70
CA ALA A 42 0.43 3.03 12.64
C ALA A 42 1.94 3.13 12.43
N GLY A 43 2.47 4.30 12.02
CA GLY A 43 3.90 4.51 11.79
C GLY A 43 4.31 4.66 10.31
N LYS A 44 3.37 4.57 9.35
CA LYS A 44 3.64 4.62 7.91
C LYS A 44 4.45 5.84 7.47
N THR A 45 3.95 7.05 7.73
CA THR A 45 4.64 8.30 7.39
C THR A 45 5.97 8.44 8.15
N THR A 46 6.09 7.92 9.38
CA THR A 46 7.35 7.92 10.11
C THR A 46 8.36 6.99 9.45
N THR A 47 7.95 5.83 8.99
CA THR A 47 8.77 4.91 8.19
C THR A 47 9.29 5.61 6.94
N PHE A 48 8.42 6.26 6.17
CA PHE A 48 8.82 7.03 4.99
C PHE A 48 9.80 8.17 5.33
N LYS A 49 9.56 8.92 6.40
CA LYS A 49 10.50 9.95 6.85
C LYS A 49 11.88 9.39 7.19
N CYS A 50 11.96 8.19 7.75
CA CYS A 50 13.25 7.52 7.99
C CYS A 50 13.91 7.10 6.67
N ILE A 51 13.17 6.49 5.73
CA ILE A 51 13.69 6.10 4.41
C ILE A 51 14.25 7.31 3.65
N LEU A 52 13.59 8.45 3.76
CA LEU A 52 13.98 9.70 3.07
C LEU A 52 15.03 10.52 3.82
N GLY A 53 15.50 10.06 4.98
CA GLY A 53 16.47 10.82 5.79
C GLY A 53 15.91 12.06 6.50
N PHE A 54 14.57 12.27 6.48
CA PHE A 54 13.93 13.36 7.23
C PHE A 54 13.86 13.08 8.73
N ALA A 55 14.04 11.82 9.12
CA ALA A 55 14.13 11.40 10.50
C ALA A 55 15.19 10.30 10.63
N ASN A 56 16.21 10.52 11.48
CA ASN A 56 17.22 9.51 11.73
C ASN A 56 16.61 8.31 12.47
N PRO A 57 16.85 7.06 12.05
CA PRO A 57 16.51 5.88 12.82
C PRO A 57 17.11 5.91 14.22
N SER A 58 16.39 5.36 15.20
CA SER A 58 16.91 5.12 16.55
C SER A 58 17.69 3.80 16.63
N ALA A 59 17.34 2.83 15.77
CA ALA A 59 18.04 1.57 15.57
C ALA A 59 17.66 0.96 14.20
N GLY A 60 18.38 -0.06 13.77
CA GLY A 60 18.22 -0.69 12.48
C GLY A 60 18.94 0.03 11.35
N THR A 61 18.80 -0.48 10.13
CA THR A 61 19.46 0.05 8.94
C THR A 61 18.49 0.24 7.79
N ILE A 62 18.80 1.20 6.92
CA ILE A 62 18.09 1.49 5.68
C ILE A 62 19.10 1.47 4.56
N ALA A 63 18.79 0.73 3.50
CA ALA A 63 19.56 0.75 2.26
C ALA A 63 18.63 1.09 1.08
N ILE A 64 19.08 2.00 0.24
CA ILE A 64 18.47 2.33 -1.03
C ILE A 64 19.44 1.94 -2.13
N GLU A 65 18.99 1.11 -3.08
CA GLU A 65 19.84 0.53 -4.13
C GLU A 65 21.09 -0.19 -3.56
N GLY A 66 20.92 -0.85 -2.40
CA GLY A 66 21.99 -1.58 -1.71
C GLY A 66 22.99 -0.74 -0.93
N ALA A 67 22.79 0.58 -0.85
CA ALA A 67 23.69 1.50 -0.16
C ALA A 67 22.94 2.38 0.88
N PRO A 68 23.63 2.89 1.91
CA PRO A 68 23.08 3.92 2.78
C PRO A 68 22.66 5.17 1.99
N LEU A 69 21.70 5.90 2.52
CA LEU A 69 21.19 7.12 1.90
C LEU A 69 22.31 8.18 1.75
N THR A 70 22.49 8.67 0.54
CA THR A 70 23.44 9.74 0.21
C THR A 70 22.74 10.78 -0.66
N PRO A 71 23.31 11.99 -0.85
CA PRO A 71 22.76 12.95 -1.81
C PRO A 71 22.58 12.38 -3.22
N ALA A 72 23.44 11.48 -3.68
CA ALA A 72 23.34 10.83 -4.99
C ALA A 72 22.11 9.91 -5.10
N THR A 73 21.64 9.32 -4.00
CA THR A 73 20.45 8.49 -3.96
C THR A 73 19.22 9.26 -4.45
N PHE A 74 19.15 10.56 -4.17
CA PHE A 74 18.01 11.40 -4.59
C PHE A 74 18.00 11.71 -6.09
N GLU A 75 19.04 11.36 -6.86
CA GLU A 75 19.00 11.45 -8.33
C GLU A 75 18.04 10.40 -8.93
N THR A 76 17.82 9.27 -8.24
CA THR A 76 17.01 8.13 -8.71
C THR A 76 15.81 7.83 -7.84
N LEU A 77 15.65 8.53 -6.71
CA LEU A 77 14.54 8.39 -5.78
C LEU A 77 13.57 9.57 -5.92
N ALA A 78 12.29 9.27 -6.07
CA ALA A 78 11.23 10.27 -5.99
C ALA A 78 10.30 10.03 -4.80
N TYR A 79 9.80 11.12 -4.24
CA TYR A 79 8.85 11.10 -3.13
C TYR A 79 7.66 11.99 -3.42
N VAL A 80 6.47 11.44 -3.20
CA VAL A 80 5.20 12.20 -3.19
C VAL A 80 4.65 12.18 -1.77
N PRO A 81 4.64 13.30 -1.04
CA PRO A 81 4.06 13.38 0.29
C PRO A 81 2.54 13.41 0.26
N GLU A 82 1.89 12.99 1.34
CA GLU A 82 0.43 13.09 1.52
C GLU A 82 -0.09 14.53 1.31
N ARG A 83 0.70 15.51 1.75
CA ARG A 83 0.42 16.93 1.53
C ARG A 83 1.52 17.52 0.65
N ALA A 84 1.22 17.66 -0.62
CA ALA A 84 2.16 18.23 -1.58
C ALA A 84 2.50 19.68 -1.22
N THR A 85 3.78 19.92 -0.90
CA THR A 85 4.31 21.24 -0.60
C THR A 85 4.91 21.83 -1.86
N LEU A 86 4.25 22.82 -2.44
CA LEU A 86 4.69 23.58 -3.61
C LEU A 86 5.00 25.02 -3.19
N TYR A 87 5.85 25.70 -3.92
CA TYR A 87 6.15 27.12 -3.73
C TYR A 87 4.95 27.94 -4.24
N ASP A 88 4.18 28.53 -3.35
CA ASP A 88 2.90 29.18 -3.65
C ASP A 88 2.98 30.29 -4.71
N GLY A 89 4.10 31.04 -4.74
CA GLY A 89 4.35 32.11 -5.70
C GLY A 89 4.72 31.65 -7.11
N LEU A 90 5.13 30.38 -7.27
CA LEU A 90 5.58 29.83 -8.54
C LEU A 90 4.43 29.18 -9.32
N THR A 91 4.56 29.19 -10.64
CA THR A 91 3.68 28.45 -11.55
C THR A 91 4.08 26.97 -11.60
N ILE A 92 3.20 26.11 -12.14
CA ILE A 92 3.52 24.69 -12.41
C ILE A 92 4.73 24.60 -13.34
N ALA A 93 4.81 25.43 -14.39
CA ALA A 93 5.94 25.48 -15.32
C ALA A 93 7.26 25.87 -14.62
N ASP A 94 7.21 26.77 -13.62
CA ASP A 94 8.38 27.13 -12.83
C ASP A 94 8.88 25.93 -12.01
N HIS A 95 7.96 25.14 -11.40
CA HIS A 95 8.32 23.91 -10.68
C HIS A 95 8.96 22.88 -11.60
N LEU A 96 8.41 22.66 -12.80
CA LEU A 96 9.04 21.78 -13.80
C LEU A 96 10.43 22.27 -14.21
N THR A 97 10.61 23.59 -14.33
CA THR A 97 11.92 24.19 -14.62
C THR A 97 12.92 23.94 -13.49
N LEU A 98 12.49 24.04 -12.24
CA LEU A 98 13.34 23.68 -11.08
C LEU A 98 13.76 22.21 -11.14
N TYR A 99 12.81 21.29 -11.38
CA TYR A 99 13.11 19.85 -11.48
C TYR A 99 14.05 19.55 -12.65
N ARG A 100 13.83 20.15 -13.81
CA ARG A 100 14.73 20.01 -14.99
C ARG A 100 16.17 20.45 -14.67
N ARG A 101 16.34 21.45 -13.81
CA ARG A 101 17.68 21.92 -13.41
C ARG A 101 18.32 21.07 -12.32
N SER A 102 17.50 20.41 -11.49
CA SER A 102 17.95 19.64 -10.33
C SER A 102 18.22 18.17 -10.68
N TYR A 103 17.48 17.61 -11.63
CA TYR A 103 17.55 16.18 -11.99
C TYR A 103 18.05 15.98 -13.41
N LYS A 104 19.15 15.23 -13.56
CA LYS A 104 19.76 14.96 -14.88
C LYS A 104 18.85 14.10 -15.78
N ASN A 105 18.06 13.24 -15.17
CA ASN A 105 17.12 12.30 -15.83
C ASN A 105 15.72 12.86 -16.00
N PHE A 106 15.52 14.18 -15.81
CA PHE A 106 14.22 14.81 -16.07
C PHE A 106 13.81 14.66 -17.54
N ASP A 107 12.62 14.13 -17.76
CA ASP A 107 12.02 13.91 -19.07
C ASP A 107 10.93 14.96 -19.37
N PRO A 108 11.21 15.95 -20.23
CA PRO A 108 10.24 16.98 -20.58
C PRO A 108 8.99 16.43 -21.31
N ALA A 109 9.15 15.37 -22.11
CA ALA A 109 8.04 14.76 -22.84
C ALA A 109 7.08 14.06 -21.86
N ARG A 110 7.64 13.32 -20.91
CA ARG A 110 6.84 12.70 -19.82
C ARG A 110 6.15 13.77 -18.96
N ALA A 111 6.82 14.86 -18.63
CA ALA A 111 6.20 15.97 -17.90
C ALA A 111 5.01 16.57 -18.67
N ALA A 112 5.12 16.78 -19.96
CA ALA A 112 4.03 17.32 -20.80
C ALA A 112 2.85 16.33 -20.89
N GLU A 113 3.12 15.05 -21.06
CA GLU A 113 2.12 13.98 -21.04
C GLU A 113 1.34 13.98 -19.71
N LEU A 114 2.04 14.03 -18.57
CA LEU A 114 1.42 14.02 -17.25
C LEU A 114 0.61 15.29 -16.96
N LEU A 115 1.05 16.47 -17.43
CA LEU A 115 0.25 17.69 -17.37
C LEU A 115 -1.07 17.51 -18.12
N SER A 116 -1.03 16.92 -19.31
CA SER A 116 -2.24 16.63 -20.09
C SER A 116 -3.14 15.62 -19.38
N LEU A 117 -2.57 14.52 -18.86
CA LEU A 117 -3.28 13.46 -18.17
C LEU A 117 -4.08 13.99 -16.96
N PHE A 118 -3.48 14.89 -16.18
CA PHE A 118 -4.11 15.52 -15.03
C PHE A 118 -4.84 16.84 -15.34
N SER A 119 -4.95 17.22 -16.61
CA SER A 119 -5.60 18.47 -17.06
C SER A 119 -5.04 19.72 -16.35
N LEU A 120 -3.72 19.78 -16.17
CA LEU A 120 -3.02 20.87 -15.49
C LEU A 120 -2.55 21.95 -16.48
N ASP A 121 -2.89 23.22 -16.18
CA ASP A 121 -2.34 24.36 -16.91
C ASP A 121 -1.02 24.83 -16.30
N GLY A 122 0.07 24.66 -17.04
CA GLY A 122 1.43 25.05 -16.62
C GLY A 122 1.58 26.50 -16.16
N LYS A 123 0.71 27.41 -16.61
CA LYS A 123 0.72 28.85 -16.22
C LYS A 123 0.09 29.11 -14.85
N GLN A 124 -0.61 28.14 -14.30
CA GLN A 124 -1.33 28.29 -13.04
C GLN A 124 -0.36 28.35 -11.85
N LYS A 125 -0.54 29.34 -10.96
CA LYS A 125 0.28 29.46 -9.74
C LYS A 125 -0.16 28.43 -8.69
N ALA A 126 0.79 27.88 -7.95
CA ALA A 126 0.55 26.85 -6.94
C ALA A 126 -0.47 27.28 -5.86
N GLN A 127 -0.47 28.52 -5.44
CA GLN A 127 -1.45 29.05 -4.47
C GLN A 127 -2.92 28.96 -4.91
N LYS A 128 -3.18 28.86 -6.22
CA LYS A 128 -4.53 28.74 -6.81
C LYS A 128 -4.99 27.28 -7.00
N LEU A 129 -4.12 26.32 -6.75
CA LEU A 129 -4.41 24.91 -6.94
C LEU A 129 -5.23 24.35 -5.78
N SER A 130 -6.23 23.53 -6.10
CA SER A 130 -6.93 22.70 -5.12
C SER A 130 -5.96 21.67 -4.51
N LYS A 131 -6.36 20.99 -3.42
CA LYS A 131 -5.57 19.90 -2.81
C LYS A 131 -5.25 18.83 -3.86
N GLY A 132 -6.24 18.37 -4.62
CA GLY A 132 -6.05 17.34 -5.65
C GLY A 132 -5.10 17.79 -6.77
N MET A 133 -5.24 19.05 -7.25
CA MET A 133 -4.31 19.59 -8.25
C MET A 133 -2.87 19.68 -7.72
N ARG A 134 -2.67 20.05 -6.45
CA ARG A 134 -1.33 20.04 -5.83
C ARG A 134 -0.73 18.64 -5.80
N THR A 135 -1.55 17.63 -5.44
CA THR A 135 -1.13 16.22 -5.49
C THR A 135 -0.77 15.80 -6.92
N ALA A 136 -1.59 16.14 -7.92
CA ALA A 136 -1.33 15.84 -9.31
C ALA A 136 -0.02 16.50 -9.82
N VAL A 137 0.28 17.74 -9.42
CA VAL A 137 1.56 18.39 -9.72
C VAL A 137 2.72 17.65 -9.08
N ALA A 138 2.63 17.26 -7.80
CA ALA A 138 3.69 16.51 -7.12
C ALA A 138 3.95 15.16 -7.81
N ILE A 139 2.90 14.45 -8.25
CA ILE A 139 2.99 13.23 -9.03
C ILE A 139 3.68 13.50 -10.37
N THR A 140 3.25 14.55 -11.09
CA THR A 140 3.87 14.96 -12.36
C THR A 140 5.36 15.19 -12.19
N LEU A 141 5.77 15.92 -11.17
CA LEU A 141 7.19 16.18 -10.86
C LEU A 141 7.94 14.89 -10.57
N ALA A 142 7.39 14.03 -9.69
CA ALA A 142 8.03 12.78 -9.27
C ALA A 142 8.22 11.79 -10.44
N PHE A 143 7.20 11.62 -11.28
CA PHE A 143 7.26 10.68 -12.41
C PHE A 143 8.03 11.22 -13.62
N SER A 144 8.22 12.55 -13.72
CA SER A 144 9.01 13.17 -14.80
C SER A 144 10.49 12.89 -14.72
N ILE A 145 11.02 12.45 -13.57
CA ILE A 145 12.44 12.09 -13.43
C ILE A 145 12.71 10.60 -13.68
N ARG A 146 11.71 9.80 -14.09
CA ARG A 146 11.82 8.35 -14.30
C ARG A 146 12.61 7.67 -13.18
N PRO A 147 12.11 7.73 -11.93
CA PRO A 147 12.86 7.27 -10.77
C PRO A 147 12.97 5.73 -10.76
N ARG A 148 14.05 5.23 -10.15
CA ARG A 148 14.23 3.80 -9.88
C ARG A 148 13.59 3.39 -8.55
N VAL A 149 13.40 4.33 -7.64
CA VAL A 149 12.73 4.16 -6.36
C VAL A 149 11.64 5.22 -6.22
N LEU A 150 10.40 4.78 -6.01
CA LEU A 150 9.24 5.62 -5.78
C LEU A 150 8.69 5.40 -4.38
N ILE A 151 8.58 6.47 -3.60
CA ILE A 151 7.92 6.46 -2.29
C ILE A 151 6.74 7.42 -2.36
N LEU A 152 5.54 6.91 -2.09
CA LEU A 152 4.30 7.66 -2.27
C LEU A 152 3.46 7.56 -0.99
N ASP A 153 3.28 8.69 -0.31
CA ASP A 153 2.47 8.74 0.93
C ASP A 153 1.05 9.21 0.60
N GLU A 154 0.08 8.26 0.64
CA GLU A 154 -1.33 8.51 0.30
C GLU A 154 -1.52 9.24 -1.06
N PRO A 155 -0.93 8.74 -2.17
CA PRO A 155 -0.82 9.50 -3.42
C PRO A 155 -2.17 9.79 -4.10
N SER A 156 -3.22 9.10 -3.71
CA SER A 156 -4.57 9.28 -4.26
C SER A 156 -5.43 10.25 -3.44
N SER A 157 -4.89 10.77 -2.32
CA SER A 157 -5.64 11.62 -1.40
C SER A 157 -6.05 12.95 -2.05
N GLY A 158 -7.37 13.21 -2.07
CA GLY A 158 -7.94 14.45 -2.62
C GLY A 158 -8.09 14.47 -4.15
N LEU A 159 -7.75 13.37 -4.84
CA LEU A 159 -8.02 13.19 -6.26
C LEU A 159 -9.43 12.61 -6.46
N ASP A 160 -10.05 12.93 -7.60
CA ASP A 160 -11.27 12.27 -8.06
C ASP A 160 -10.98 10.83 -8.52
N PRO A 161 -12.01 9.97 -8.67
CA PRO A 161 -11.82 8.56 -9.01
C PRO A 161 -11.06 8.31 -10.33
N ILE A 162 -11.18 9.21 -11.32
CA ILE A 162 -10.48 9.07 -12.61
C ILE A 162 -8.98 9.30 -12.40
N HIS A 163 -8.61 10.39 -11.74
CA HIS A 163 -7.22 10.69 -11.45
C HIS A 163 -6.59 9.69 -10.46
N GLN A 164 -7.36 9.16 -9.49
CA GLN A 164 -6.89 8.05 -8.64
C GLN A 164 -6.48 6.84 -9.47
N ARG A 165 -7.28 6.47 -10.47
CA ARG A 165 -6.94 5.37 -11.38
C ARG A 165 -5.68 5.67 -12.18
N HIS A 166 -5.54 6.89 -12.71
CA HIS A 166 -4.31 7.29 -13.41
C HIS A 166 -3.06 7.14 -12.53
N VAL A 167 -3.16 7.46 -11.23
CA VAL A 167 -2.04 7.26 -10.29
C VAL A 167 -1.67 5.79 -10.15
N LEU A 168 -2.66 4.89 -10.03
CA LEU A 168 -2.41 3.45 -9.97
C LEU A 168 -1.74 2.95 -11.25
N ASP A 169 -2.26 3.37 -12.42
CA ASP A 169 -1.71 3.00 -13.72
C ASP A 169 -0.26 3.50 -13.88
N LEU A 170 0.05 4.71 -13.40
CA LEU A 170 1.41 5.27 -13.38
C LEU A 170 2.37 4.47 -12.49
N MET A 171 1.91 3.99 -11.33
CA MET A 171 2.73 3.14 -10.46
C MET A 171 3.02 1.80 -11.12
N ILE A 172 2.01 1.18 -11.76
CA ILE A 172 2.15 -0.09 -12.48
C ILE A 172 3.13 0.08 -13.66
N ASP A 173 2.99 1.17 -14.44
CA ASP A 173 3.91 1.48 -15.54
C ASP A 173 5.35 1.68 -15.05
N ALA A 174 5.54 2.40 -13.93
CA ALA A 174 6.87 2.59 -13.35
C ALA A 174 7.51 1.27 -12.89
N ALA A 175 6.74 0.40 -12.23
CA ALA A 175 7.21 -0.91 -11.82
C ALA A 175 7.54 -1.80 -13.03
N ALA A 176 6.68 -1.83 -14.06
CA ALA A 176 6.93 -2.56 -15.29
C ALA A 176 8.23 -2.10 -15.99
N ASN A 177 8.64 -0.83 -15.78
CA ASN A 177 9.91 -0.27 -16.25
C ASN A 177 11.07 -0.44 -15.24
N GLY A 178 10.89 -1.27 -14.21
CA GLY A 178 11.95 -1.69 -13.28
C GLY A 178 12.05 -0.86 -12.00
N ALA A 179 11.18 0.12 -11.77
CA ALA A 179 11.18 0.87 -10.52
C ALA A 179 10.69 0.00 -9.34
N ALA A 180 11.26 0.23 -8.16
CA ALA A 180 10.69 -0.27 -6.91
C ALA A 180 9.72 0.78 -6.34
N VAL A 181 8.47 0.40 -6.13
CA VAL A 181 7.42 1.31 -5.66
C VAL A 181 6.97 0.90 -4.25
N LEU A 182 7.06 1.83 -3.31
CA LEU A 182 6.50 1.68 -1.96
C LEU A 182 5.49 2.80 -1.75
N PHE A 183 4.21 2.46 -1.57
CA PHE A 183 3.18 3.46 -1.33
C PHE A 183 2.32 3.14 -0.13
N SER A 184 1.90 4.17 0.60
CA SER A 184 0.91 4.02 1.66
C SER A 184 -0.49 4.26 1.12
N SER A 185 -1.44 3.53 1.67
CA SER A 185 -2.86 3.82 1.49
C SER A 185 -3.66 3.38 2.73
N HIS A 186 -4.76 4.08 3.00
CA HIS A 186 -5.81 3.62 3.90
C HIS A 186 -6.96 2.93 3.14
N GLN A 187 -6.93 2.94 1.80
CA GLN A 187 -7.89 2.28 0.92
C GLN A 187 -7.33 0.95 0.45
N VAL A 188 -7.76 -0.13 1.08
CA VAL A 188 -7.27 -1.49 0.79
C VAL A 188 -7.46 -1.87 -0.68
N GLY A 189 -8.59 -1.48 -1.27
CA GLY A 189 -8.89 -1.76 -2.69
C GLY A 189 -7.91 -1.13 -3.68
N GLN A 190 -7.20 -0.05 -3.32
CA GLN A 190 -6.12 0.51 -4.16
C GLN A 190 -4.88 -0.37 -4.12
N VAL A 191 -4.52 -0.85 -2.93
CA VAL A 191 -3.39 -1.77 -2.75
C VAL A 191 -3.67 -3.08 -3.50
N GLU A 192 -4.86 -3.62 -3.35
CA GLU A 192 -5.27 -4.85 -4.02
C GLU A 192 -5.20 -4.79 -5.56
N ARG A 193 -5.41 -3.59 -6.13
CA ARG A 193 -5.37 -3.38 -7.59
C ARG A 193 -3.99 -3.18 -8.17
N ALA A 194 -3.08 -2.61 -7.41
CA ALA A 194 -1.80 -2.14 -7.94
C ALA A 194 -0.59 -2.85 -7.36
N ALA A 195 -0.68 -3.42 -6.15
CA ALA A 195 0.47 -3.95 -5.45
C ALA A 195 0.66 -5.45 -5.68
N ASP A 196 1.92 -5.88 -5.76
CA ASP A 196 2.33 -7.29 -5.78
C ASP A 196 2.41 -7.85 -4.35
N SER A 197 2.79 -6.99 -3.40
CA SER A 197 2.95 -7.33 -1.99
C SER A 197 2.34 -6.29 -1.08
N VAL A 198 2.01 -6.70 0.13
CA VAL A 198 1.45 -5.83 1.16
C VAL A 198 2.20 -5.98 2.47
N ALA A 199 2.48 -4.84 3.09
CA ALA A 199 2.97 -4.72 4.45
C ALA A 199 1.91 -4.03 5.30
N ILE A 200 1.39 -4.70 6.35
CA ILE A 200 0.39 -4.11 7.24
C ILE A 200 1.05 -3.69 8.53
N MET A 201 0.94 -2.41 8.86
CA MET A 201 1.45 -1.84 10.10
C MET A 201 0.36 -1.61 11.13
N LYS A 202 0.66 -1.93 12.40
CA LYS A 202 -0.15 -1.59 13.57
C LYS A 202 0.76 -1.19 14.72
N SER A 203 0.49 -0.04 15.36
CA SER A 203 1.23 0.44 16.54
C SER A 203 2.76 0.41 16.36
N GLY A 204 3.25 0.82 15.20
CA GLY A 204 4.68 0.88 14.86
C GLY A 204 5.30 -0.44 14.37
N LYS A 205 4.58 -1.55 14.39
CA LYS A 205 5.09 -2.87 13.98
C LYS A 205 4.49 -3.33 12.66
N LEU A 206 5.24 -4.13 11.90
CA LEU A 206 4.68 -4.93 10.82
C LEU A 206 4.01 -6.17 11.41
N ILE A 207 2.73 -6.35 11.12
CA ILE A 207 1.94 -7.52 11.52
C ILE A 207 1.69 -8.47 10.35
N VAL A 208 1.79 -7.99 9.12
CA VAL A 208 1.76 -8.77 7.88
C VAL A 208 2.81 -8.22 6.94
N ASN A 209 3.55 -9.09 6.25
CA ASN A 209 4.44 -8.76 5.15
C ASN A 209 4.50 -9.95 4.20
N SER A 210 3.78 -9.87 3.07
CA SER A 210 3.62 -11.00 2.15
C SER A 210 3.23 -10.56 0.74
N VAL A 211 3.44 -11.44 -0.22
CA VAL A 211 2.84 -11.35 -1.55
C VAL A 211 1.33 -11.46 -1.42
N ILE A 212 0.57 -10.65 -2.18
CA ILE A 212 -0.90 -10.59 -2.07
C ILE A 212 -1.54 -11.92 -2.49
N ASP A 213 -1.02 -12.55 -3.54
CA ASP A 213 -1.55 -13.84 -4.01
C ASP A 213 -1.37 -14.95 -2.98
N ASP A 214 -0.23 -14.96 -2.26
CA ASP A 214 0.01 -15.93 -1.18
C ASP A 214 -0.98 -15.72 -0.01
N LEU A 215 -1.27 -14.47 0.34
CA LEU A 215 -2.25 -14.14 1.38
C LEU A 215 -3.66 -14.59 1.01
N LYS A 216 -4.07 -14.37 -0.25
CA LYS A 216 -5.40 -14.77 -0.73
C LYS A 216 -5.57 -16.27 -0.84
N SER A 217 -4.50 -16.99 -1.21
CA SER A 217 -4.54 -18.45 -1.33
C SER A 217 -4.54 -19.17 0.02
N GLY A 218 -4.05 -18.52 1.07
CA GLY A 218 -3.85 -19.14 2.40
C GLY A 218 -5.13 -19.32 3.21
N GLU A 219 -6.15 -18.51 2.98
CA GLU A 219 -7.44 -18.62 3.68
C GLU A 219 -8.61 -18.56 2.68
N LYS A 220 -9.65 -19.37 2.92
CA LYS A 220 -10.87 -19.41 2.11
C LYS A 220 -12.07 -19.05 2.97
N VAL A 221 -13.07 -18.46 2.34
CA VAL A 221 -14.37 -18.19 2.95
C VAL A 221 -15.39 -19.14 2.34
N ILE A 222 -16.07 -19.87 3.19
CA ILE A 222 -17.22 -20.70 2.80
C ILE A 222 -18.47 -19.97 3.26
N GLU A 223 -19.29 -19.57 2.30
CA GLU A 223 -20.60 -18.97 2.55
C GLU A 223 -21.71 -19.95 2.23
N ALA A 224 -22.57 -20.19 3.19
CA ALA A 224 -23.73 -21.06 3.03
C ALA A 224 -25.02 -20.34 3.46
N VAL A 225 -26.05 -20.45 2.65
CA VAL A 225 -27.39 -19.90 2.94
C VAL A 225 -28.37 -21.02 3.13
N PHE A 226 -29.11 -21.01 4.23
CA PHE A 226 -30.09 -22.02 4.61
C PHE A 226 -31.53 -21.56 4.34
N ALA A 227 -32.47 -22.49 4.35
CA ALA A 227 -33.90 -22.18 4.15
C ALA A 227 -34.53 -21.45 5.36
N GLY A 228 -33.94 -21.62 6.53
CA GLY A 228 -34.32 -21.04 7.82
C GLY A 228 -33.08 -20.62 8.60
N PRO A 229 -33.15 -20.50 9.92
CA PRO A 229 -31.96 -20.24 10.74
C PRO A 229 -30.88 -21.27 10.48
N VAL A 230 -29.60 -20.85 10.68
CA VAL A 230 -28.46 -21.76 10.57
C VAL A 230 -28.68 -22.95 11.54
N PRO A 231 -28.59 -24.22 11.08
CA PRO A 231 -28.73 -25.36 11.94
C PRO A 231 -27.58 -25.47 12.94
N ASP A 232 -27.71 -26.38 13.91
CA ASP A 232 -26.62 -26.69 14.83
C ASP A 232 -25.40 -27.18 14.04
N LEU A 233 -24.28 -26.52 14.23
CA LEU A 233 -23.02 -26.81 13.56
C LEU A 233 -22.27 -28.00 14.16
N GLY A 234 -22.70 -28.48 15.34
CA GLY A 234 -22.03 -29.56 16.07
C GLY A 234 -20.52 -29.30 16.26
N GLY A 235 -19.70 -30.31 15.98
CA GLY A 235 -18.24 -30.19 16.08
C GLY A 235 -17.56 -29.35 14.99
N LEU A 236 -18.33 -28.71 14.07
CA LEU A 236 -17.77 -27.86 13.04
C LEU A 236 -17.17 -26.59 13.63
N ALA A 237 -17.85 -26.00 14.62
CA ALA A 237 -17.38 -24.79 15.28
C ALA A 237 -16.05 -24.96 16.05
N SER A 238 -15.70 -26.19 16.40
CA SER A 238 -14.46 -26.54 17.12
C SER A 238 -13.39 -27.14 16.20
N ASP A 239 -13.58 -27.13 14.89
CA ASP A 239 -12.60 -27.64 13.93
C ASP A 239 -11.38 -26.71 13.86
N PRO A 240 -10.15 -27.21 14.12
CA PRO A 240 -8.94 -26.37 14.16
C PRO A 240 -8.59 -25.72 12.83
N ARG A 241 -9.15 -26.19 11.72
CA ARG A 241 -8.98 -25.60 10.38
C ARG A 241 -9.84 -24.36 10.19
N ILE A 242 -10.84 -24.14 11.04
CA ILE A 242 -11.73 -22.98 10.99
C ILE A 242 -11.16 -21.87 11.87
N VAL A 243 -10.82 -20.76 11.23
CA VAL A 243 -10.31 -19.55 11.90
C VAL A 243 -11.44 -18.78 12.57
N ARG A 244 -12.59 -18.66 11.87
CA ARG A 244 -13.75 -17.91 12.34
C ARG A 244 -15.05 -18.43 11.75
N ILE A 245 -16.12 -18.40 12.56
CA ILE A 245 -17.49 -18.66 12.11
C ILE A 245 -18.35 -17.45 12.49
N GLU A 246 -19.13 -16.99 11.52
CA GLU A 246 -20.15 -15.96 11.69
C GLU A 246 -21.51 -16.52 11.26
N GLN A 247 -22.55 -16.25 12.06
CA GLN A 247 -23.91 -16.62 11.76
C GLN A 247 -24.79 -15.38 11.79
N SER A 248 -25.56 -15.17 10.73
CA SER A 248 -26.50 -14.06 10.64
C SER A 248 -27.80 -14.53 9.96
N GLY A 249 -28.83 -14.77 10.77
CA GLY A 249 -30.10 -15.28 10.28
C GLY A 249 -29.96 -16.63 9.61
N SER A 250 -30.15 -16.69 8.31
CA SER A 250 -30.01 -17.91 7.50
C SER A 250 -28.65 -18.09 6.85
N MET A 251 -27.70 -17.16 7.09
CA MET A 251 -26.37 -17.17 6.48
C MET A 251 -25.32 -17.65 7.48
N LEU A 252 -24.53 -18.63 7.05
CA LEU A 252 -23.32 -19.10 7.70
C LEU A 252 -22.11 -18.64 6.87
N ARG A 253 -21.12 -18.08 7.53
CA ARG A 253 -19.83 -17.72 6.95
C ARG A 253 -18.72 -18.33 7.78
N ALA A 254 -17.91 -19.20 7.19
CA ALA A 254 -16.78 -19.83 7.83
C ALA A 254 -15.50 -19.46 7.10
N VAL A 255 -14.52 -18.94 7.83
CA VAL A 255 -13.15 -18.68 7.32
C VAL A 255 -12.30 -19.89 7.67
N THR A 256 -11.66 -20.50 6.68
CA THR A 256 -10.83 -21.70 6.83
C THR A 256 -9.42 -21.40 6.36
N ARG A 257 -8.42 -21.99 7.03
CA ARG A 257 -7.01 -21.83 6.64
C ARG A 257 -6.51 -22.99 5.77
N ASP A 258 -6.95 -24.18 6.06
CA ASP A 258 -6.54 -25.40 5.36
C ASP A 258 -7.76 -26.23 4.96
N ASP A 259 -7.62 -26.99 3.87
CA ASP A 259 -8.60 -28.01 3.42
C ASP A 259 -10.04 -27.48 3.41
N SER A 260 -10.24 -26.35 2.75
CA SER A 260 -11.54 -25.70 2.62
C SER A 260 -12.60 -26.62 2.02
N ASP A 261 -12.19 -27.55 1.14
CA ASP A 261 -13.10 -28.50 0.49
C ASP A 261 -13.71 -29.47 1.49
N ALA A 262 -12.94 -30.00 2.43
CA ALA A 262 -13.45 -30.89 3.48
C ALA A 262 -14.43 -30.13 4.42
N ILE A 263 -14.14 -28.87 4.74
CA ILE A 263 -15.07 -28.04 5.53
C ILE A 263 -16.34 -27.72 4.72
N ALA A 264 -16.19 -27.37 3.43
CA ALA A 264 -17.33 -27.14 2.55
C ALA A 264 -18.26 -28.37 2.43
N GLN A 265 -17.69 -29.59 2.31
CA GLN A 265 -18.45 -30.83 2.32
C GLN A 265 -19.22 -31.04 3.62
N ARG A 266 -18.63 -30.75 4.78
CA ARG A 266 -19.30 -30.83 6.08
C ARG A 266 -20.45 -29.83 6.20
N ILE A 267 -20.25 -28.60 5.69
CA ILE A 267 -21.32 -27.59 5.64
C ILE A 267 -22.40 -28.00 4.65
N PHE A 268 -22.04 -28.57 3.49
CA PHE A 268 -22.98 -29.07 2.50
C PHE A 268 -23.89 -30.18 3.06
N ALA A 269 -23.36 -31.03 3.95
CA ALA A 269 -24.14 -32.08 4.63
C ALA A 269 -25.26 -31.51 5.55
N LEU A 270 -25.23 -30.23 5.87
CA LEU A 270 -26.28 -29.51 6.60
C LEU A 270 -27.41 -29.02 5.69
N HIS A 271 -27.40 -29.37 4.39
CA HIS A 271 -28.39 -29.05 3.38
C HIS A 271 -28.68 -27.56 3.19
N PRO A 272 -27.67 -26.73 2.93
CA PRO A 272 -27.86 -25.32 2.59
C PRO A 272 -28.58 -25.20 1.23
N LYS A 273 -29.36 -24.11 1.01
CA LYS A 273 -29.90 -23.73 -0.29
C LYS A 273 -28.82 -23.40 -1.31
N SER A 274 -27.74 -22.79 -0.85
CA SER A 274 -26.55 -22.47 -1.65
C SER A 274 -25.32 -22.51 -0.79
N ILE A 275 -24.21 -22.93 -1.40
CA ILE A 275 -22.89 -22.89 -0.81
C ILE A 275 -21.90 -22.42 -1.86
N ARG A 276 -20.98 -21.56 -1.46
CA ARG A 276 -19.86 -21.13 -2.30
C ARG A 276 -18.58 -20.99 -1.47
N THR A 277 -17.47 -21.33 -2.07
CA THR A 277 -16.14 -21.08 -1.52
C THR A 277 -15.50 -19.96 -2.32
N ILE A 278 -15.03 -18.94 -1.65
CA ILE A 278 -14.40 -17.75 -2.24
C ILE A 278 -13.06 -17.47 -1.56
N ASP A 279 -12.15 -16.85 -2.28
CA ASP A 279 -10.91 -16.37 -1.71
C ASP A 279 -11.19 -15.21 -0.74
N LEU A 280 -10.41 -15.14 0.34
CA LEU A 280 -10.46 -14.00 1.23
C LEU A 280 -9.97 -12.76 0.47
N ASN A 281 -10.71 -11.66 0.53
CA ASN A 281 -10.24 -10.41 -0.05
C ASN A 281 -9.25 -9.70 0.90
N LEU A 282 -8.42 -8.82 0.34
CA LEU A 282 -7.39 -8.13 1.13
C LEU A 282 -7.99 -7.26 2.24
N GLU A 283 -9.21 -6.74 2.07
CA GLU A 283 -9.89 -5.93 3.09
C GLU A 283 -10.22 -6.76 4.34
N GLU A 284 -10.67 -8.00 4.15
CA GLU A 284 -10.95 -8.92 5.25
C GLU A 284 -9.68 -9.37 5.96
N ILE A 285 -8.62 -9.66 5.20
CA ILE A 285 -7.29 -9.96 5.75
C ILE A 285 -6.80 -8.78 6.60
N PHE A 286 -6.91 -7.56 6.08
CA PHE A 286 -6.54 -6.35 6.79
C PHE A 286 -7.34 -6.18 8.10
N MET A 287 -8.67 -6.32 8.02
CA MET A 287 -9.56 -6.20 9.20
C MET A 287 -9.24 -7.24 10.26
N ASN A 288 -8.99 -8.49 9.87
CA ASN A 288 -8.60 -9.56 10.78
C ASN A 288 -7.26 -9.25 11.46
N ALA A 289 -6.23 -8.93 10.69
CA ALA A 289 -4.90 -8.62 11.21
C ALA A 289 -4.93 -7.42 12.18
N VAL A 290 -5.71 -6.39 11.87
CA VAL A 290 -5.83 -5.21 12.73
C VAL A 290 -6.68 -5.49 13.97
N SER A 291 -7.66 -6.39 13.92
CA SER A 291 -8.54 -6.73 15.06
C SER A 291 -7.87 -7.69 16.05
N GLU A 292 -7.16 -8.72 15.60
CA GLU A 292 -6.52 -9.74 16.46
C GLU A 292 -5.45 -9.18 17.40
N GLY A 293 -4.82 -8.09 17.08
CA GLY A 293 -3.87 -7.42 17.99
C GLY A 293 -4.52 -6.56 19.09
N ALA A 294 -5.85 -6.65 19.30
CA ALA A 294 -6.59 -5.91 20.33
C ALA A 294 -7.00 -6.79 21.53
N ARG A 295 -6.55 -8.06 21.58
CA ARG A 295 -6.75 -8.95 22.72
C ARG A 295 -5.51 -9.05 23.60
#